data_a06b92fc09ad7df4eb1f27622b7410d4
#
_entry.id   a06b92fc09ad7df4eb1f27622b7410d4
#
_cell.length_a   1.000
_cell.length_b   1.000
_cell.length_c   1.000
_cell.angle_alpha   90.00
_cell.angle_beta   90.00
_cell.angle_gamma   90.00
#
_symmetry.space_group_name_H-M   'P 1'
#
loop_
_entity.id
_entity.type
_entity.pdbx_description
1 polymer ?
#
loop_
_entity_poly.entity_id
_entity_poly.type
_entity_poly.pdbx_seq_one_letter_code
_entity_poly.pdbx_strand_id
1 'polypeptide(L)'
;MTLRDTRDGASLKKALFFSLLLLTLTSEATNTKALSGLAQKIVDLRTEVENLNTENNARKAELQSELKSLQARKAQISAQTQQIELSLKQGQERLKTIKSELSKATIDGDTLVPLLKKEVALVKTWVQSSLPFQKEKRLKDVTDIEEGLETGVLNGQKALGKLWAFIEDELRLGRENGVHRQTLVIDGDENLVSVAKLGMVTLFYKTSDNRYGFTRKNNKGSFDYIPLKKKEDLEKVAKLFDGLKKQIRTGQYDIPNVF
;
A
#
# COMPACT_ATOMS: atom_id res chain seq x y z
N MET A 1 -26.17 72.57 87.82
CA MET A 1 -26.83 71.29 87.80
C MET A 1 -26.99 70.91 86.33
N THR A 2 -26.44 70.03 85.66
CA THR A 2 -25.79 68.73 85.93
C THR A 2 -24.94 68.35 84.71
N LEU A 3 -23.79 67.70 84.94
CA LEU A 3 -22.97 66.98 84.03
C LEU A 3 -23.66 65.83 83.31
N ARG A 4 -23.24 65.57 82.14
CA ARG A 4 -23.21 64.32 81.37
C ARG A 4 -23.40 64.62 79.88
N ASP A 5 -22.65 64.25 78.93
CA ASP A 5 -22.07 62.92 78.70
C ASP A 5 -20.96 63.03 77.62
N THR A 6 -19.72 62.72 77.93
CA THR A 6 -18.61 62.71 77.02
C THR A 6 -18.06 61.29 76.85
N ARG A 7 -18.88 60.26 76.94
CA ARG A 7 -18.44 58.86 76.87
C ARG A 7 -18.71 58.07 75.55
N ASP A 8 -19.61 58.57 74.73
CA ASP A 8 -20.02 57.83 73.55
C ASP A 8 -19.17 58.08 72.32
N GLY A 9 -18.40 59.15 72.23
CA GLY A 9 -17.55 59.43 71.07
C GLY A 9 -16.27 58.57 70.95
N ALA A 10 -15.81 58.02 72.03
CA ALA A 10 -14.59 57.20 72.04
C ALA A 10 -14.84 55.71 71.60
N SER A 11 -16.05 55.23 71.91
CA SER A 11 -16.49 53.89 71.55
C SER A 11 -16.78 53.80 70.05
N LEU A 12 -17.43 54.81 69.48
CA LEU A 12 -17.77 54.90 68.08
C LEU A 12 -16.50 54.96 67.17
N LYS A 13 -15.47 55.75 67.61
CA LYS A 13 -14.21 55.86 66.92
C LYS A 13 -13.41 54.56 66.95
N LYS A 14 -13.42 53.80 68.05
CA LYS A 14 -12.79 52.49 68.16
C LYS A 14 -13.47 51.44 67.31
N ALA A 15 -14.81 51.45 67.26
CA ALA A 15 -15.61 50.59 66.41
C ALA A 15 -15.36 50.87 64.90
N LEU A 16 -15.28 52.13 64.51
CA LEU A 16 -14.93 52.54 63.13
C LEU A 16 -13.47 52.15 62.74
N PHE A 17 -12.53 52.31 63.66
CA PHE A 17 -11.14 51.93 63.43
C PHE A 17 -10.99 50.38 63.29
N PHE A 18 -11.73 49.63 64.10
CA PHE A 18 -11.72 48.18 64.03
C PHE A 18 -12.41 47.67 62.75
N SER A 19 -13.48 48.31 62.26
CA SER A 19 -14.13 47.95 60.99
C SER A 19 -13.26 48.33 59.79
N LEU A 20 -12.53 49.43 59.82
CA LEU A 20 -11.58 49.81 58.77
C LEU A 20 -10.36 48.88 58.71
N LEU A 21 -9.88 48.44 59.89
CA LEU A 21 -8.79 47.48 59.98
C LEU A 21 -9.20 46.08 59.47
N LEU A 22 -10.46 45.67 59.71
CA LEU A 22 -11.02 44.39 59.17
C LEU A 22 -11.18 44.44 57.66
N LEU A 23 -11.54 45.62 57.09
CA LEU A 23 -11.71 45.80 55.66
C LEU A 23 -10.36 45.70 54.88
N THR A 24 -9.27 46.20 55.48
CA THR A 24 -7.93 46.12 54.89
C THR A 24 -7.40 44.71 54.91
N LEU A 25 -7.64 43.93 55.96
CA LEU A 25 -7.24 42.52 56.07
C LEU A 25 -7.98 41.60 55.08
N THR A 26 -9.23 41.88 54.72
CA THR A 26 -9.97 41.12 53.74
C THR A 26 -9.52 41.42 52.29
N SER A 27 -9.05 42.65 52.03
CA SER A 27 -8.50 43.03 50.69
C SER A 27 -7.18 42.38 50.40
N GLU A 28 -6.29 42.21 51.39
CA GLU A 28 -4.99 41.48 51.20
C GLU A 28 -5.22 40.00 51.04
N ALA A 29 -6.17 39.37 51.74
CA ALA A 29 -6.48 37.96 51.63
C ALA A 29 -7.08 37.57 50.29
N THR A 30 -7.85 38.45 49.63
CA THR A 30 -8.38 38.25 48.30
C THR A 30 -7.30 38.42 47.23
N ASN A 31 -6.37 39.34 47.40
CA ASN A 31 -5.30 39.56 46.46
C ASN A 31 -4.28 38.41 46.50
N THR A 32 -3.97 37.87 47.69
CA THR A 32 -3.08 36.71 47.82
C THR A 32 -3.68 35.42 47.23
N LYS A 33 -4.98 35.20 47.37
CA LYS A 33 -5.67 34.10 46.72
C LYS A 33 -5.68 34.23 45.20
N ALA A 34 -5.89 35.42 44.67
CA ALA A 34 -5.80 35.69 43.24
C ALA A 34 -4.39 35.49 42.70
N LEU A 35 -3.36 35.95 43.42
CA LEU A 35 -1.99 35.74 43.05
C LEU A 35 -1.57 34.27 43.12
N SER A 36 -1.99 33.55 44.14
CA SER A 36 -1.73 32.09 44.22
C SER A 36 -2.43 31.30 43.11
N GLY A 37 -3.67 31.69 42.75
CA GLY A 37 -4.39 31.10 41.62
C GLY A 37 -3.72 31.38 40.25
N LEU A 38 -3.16 32.58 40.09
CA LEU A 38 -2.38 32.92 38.90
C LEU A 38 -1.00 32.14 38.87
N ALA A 39 -0.35 32.03 39.98
CA ALA A 39 0.88 31.28 40.13
C ALA A 39 0.65 29.76 39.77
N GLN A 40 -0.46 29.20 40.26
CA GLN A 40 -0.82 27.82 39.94
C GLN A 40 -1.11 27.66 38.47
N LYS A 41 -1.90 28.56 37.84
CA LYS A 41 -2.11 28.52 36.39
C LYS A 41 -0.84 28.63 35.56
N ILE A 42 0.14 29.41 36.01
CA ILE A 42 1.44 29.51 35.34
C ILE A 42 2.20 28.16 35.44
N VAL A 43 2.14 27.50 36.58
CA VAL A 43 2.75 26.17 36.77
C VAL A 43 2.05 25.14 35.88
N ASP A 44 0.73 25.12 35.87
CA ASP A 44 -0.07 24.21 35.06
C ASP A 44 0.22 24.42 33.56
N LEU A 45 0.22 25.68 33.09
CA LEU A 45 0.56 26.03 31.72
C LEU A 45 2.01 25.65 31.34
N ARG A 46 2.97 25.82 32.26
CA ARG A 46 4.33 25.36 32.03
C ARG A 46 4.41 23.86 31.88
N THR A 47 3.74 23.12 32.76
CA THR A 47 3.68 21.66 32.68
C THR A 47 3.02 21.20 31.36
N GLU A 48 1.95 21.86 30.94
CA GLU A 48 1.30 21.58 29.67
C GLU A 48 2.22 21.87 28.47
N VAL A 49 2.93 22.98 28.47
CA VAL A 49 3.92 23.32 27.44
C VAL A 49 5.07 22.32 27.42
N GLU A 50 5.59 21.90 28.58
CA GLU A 50 6.63 20.87 28.66
C GLU A 50 6.15 19.53 28.14
N ASN A 51 4.93 19.11 28.49
CA ASN A 51 4.33 17.88 27.98
C ASN A 51 4.12 17.93 26.47
N LEU A 52 3.55 19.02 25.94
CA LEU A 52 3.38 19.23 24.51
C LEU A 52 4.70 19.27 23.75
N ASN A 53 5.73 19.88 24.33
CA ASN A 53 7.06 19.92 23.74
C ASN A 53 7.69 18.53 23.71
N THR A 54 7.55 17.76 24.77
CA THR A 54 8.03 16.38 24.85
C THR A 54 7.34 15.48 23.83
N GLU A 55 5.99 15.57 23.75
CA GLU A 55 5.20 14.84 22.75
C GLU A 55 5.57 15.23 21.33
N ASN A 56 5.73 16.52 21.08
CA ASN A 56 6.13 17.04 19.77
C ASN A 56 7.53 16.54 19.36
N ASN A 57 8.46 16.53 20.29
CA ASN A 57 9.82 16.03 20.05
C ASN A 57 9.83 14.51 19.80
N ALA A 58 9.05 13.74 20.57
CA ALA A 58 8.88 12.30 20.36
C ALA A 58 8.26 12.01 18.97
N ARG A 59 7.19 12.72 18.62
CA ARG A 59 6.53 12.59 17.31
C ARG A 59 7.43 12.99 16.15
N LYS A 60 8.22 14.05 16.35
CA LYS A 60 9.22 14.47 15.36
C LYS A 60 10.31 13.41 15.14
N ALA A 61 10.80 12.80 16.22
CA ALA A 61 11.78 11.72 16.15
C ALA A 61 11.22 10.47 15.47
N GLU A 62 9.98 10.10 15.77
CA GLU A 62 9.26 9.00 15.13
C GLU A 62 9.11 9.24 13.62
N LEU A 63 8.60 10.42 13.23
CA LEU A 63 8.44 10.79 11.81
C LEU A 63 9.78 10.85 11.07
N GLN A 64 10.84 11.31 11.73
CA GLN A 64 12.19 11.30 11.14
C GLN A 64 12.71 9.87 10.92
N SER A 65 12.45 8.97 11.87
CA SER A 65 12.79 7.55 11.73
C SER A 65 12.01 6.89 10.61
N GLU A 66 10.71 7.13 10.53
CA GLU A 66 9.85 6.62 9.46
C GLU A 66 10.29 7.16 8.09
N LEU A 67 10.58 8.44 7.99
CA LEU A 67 11.08 9.07 6.76
C LEU A 67 12.39 8.45 6.29
N LYS A 68 13.33 8.18 7.21
CA LYS A 68 14.58 7.46 6.87
C LYS A 68 14.32 6.04 6.38
N SER A 69 13.42 5.32 7.03
CA SER A 69 13.08 3.96 6.62
C SER A 69 12.42 3.92 5.24
N LEU A 70 11.51 4.86 4.97
CA LEU A 70 10.87 5.01 3.66
C LEU A 70 11.86 5.41 2.57
N GLN A 71 12.81 6.31 2.87
CA GLN A 71 13.87 6.68 1.94
C GLN A 71 14.77 5.48 1.61
N ALA A 72 15.14 4.67 2.60
CA ALA A 72 15.92 3.46 2.40
C ALA A 72 15.16 2.42 1.54
N ARG A 73 13.88 2.20 1.83
CA ARG A 73 13.02 1.34 1.00
C ARG A 73 12.90 1.86 -0.43
N LYS A 74 12.68 3.16 -0.61
CA LYS A 74 12.61 3.77 -1.94
C LYS A 74 13.91 3.55 -2.73
N ALA A 75 15.06 3.75 -2.10
CA ALA A 75 16.37 3.51 -2.73
C ALA A 75 16.55 2.04 -3.11
N GLN A 76 16.17 1.11 -2.23
CA GLN A 76 16.23 -0.33 -2.49
C GLN A 76 15.33 -0.72 -3.67
N ILE A 77 14.08 -0.28 -3.68
CA ILE A 77 13.13 -0.55 -4.77
C ILE A 77 13.65 0.05 -6.07
N SER A 78 14.17 1.27 -6.05
CA SER A 78 14.74 1.91 -7.23
C SER A 78 15.92 1.11 -7.82
N ALA A 79 16.82 0.64 -6.97
CA ALA A 79 17.95 -0.21 -7.40
C ALA A 79 17.48 -1.55 -7.98
N GLN A 80 16.50 -2.20 -7.33
CA GLN A 80 15.89 -3.43 -7.84
C GLN A 80 15.21 -3.22 -9.19
N THR A 81 14.47 -2.11 -9.34
CA THR A 81 13.80 -1.76 -10.59
C THR A 81 14.81 -1.58 -11.72
N GLN A 82 15.89 -0.85 -11.48
CA GLN A 82 16.97 -0.68 -12.48
C GLN A 82 17.63 -2.01 -12.85
N GLN A 83 17.85 -2.89 -11.89
CA GLN A 83 18.43 -4.22 -12.16
C GLN A 83 17.47 -5.07 -13.00
N ILE A 84 16.18 -5.04 -12.72
CA ILE A 84 15.16 -5.76 -13.50
C ILE A 84 15.07 -5.17 -14.91
N GLU A 85 15.06 -3.85 -15.07
CA GLU A 85 15.03 -3.19 -16.36
C GLU A 85 16.25 -3.54 -17.22
N LEU A 86 17.44 -3.58 -16.61
CA LEU A 86 18.66 -4.00 -17.29
C LEU A 86 18.58 -5.47 -17.74
N SER A 87 18.12 -6.34 -16.85
CA SER A 87 17.94 -7.77 -17.17
C SER A 87 16.90 -7.98 -18.27
N LEU A 88 15.81 -7.21 -18.24
CA LEU A 88 14.79 -7.22 -19.29
C LEU A 88 15.35 -6.78 -20.63
N LYS A 89 16.12 -5.71 -20.65
CA LYS A 89 16.76 -5.20 -21.86
C LYS A 89 17.75 -6.21 -22.44
N GLN A 90 18.58 -6.81 -21.58
CA GLN A 90 19.50 -7.88 -22.00
C GLN A 90 18.75 -9.10 -22.55
N GLY A 91 17.65 -9.50 -21.90
CA GLY A 91 16.77 -10.56 -22.40
C GLY A 91 16.19 -10.23 -23.78
N GLN A 92 15.69 -9.03 -23.97
CA GLN A 92 15.16 -8.58 -25.26
C GLN A 92 16.23 -8.55 -26.36
N GLU A 93 17.44 -8.10 -26.06
CA GLU A 93 18.56 -8.12 -27.03
C GLU A 93 18.98 -9.53 -27.40
N ARG A 94 19.08 -10.44 -26.43
CA ARG A 94 19.35 -11.88 -26.71
C ARG A 94 18.27 -12.49 -27.57
N LEU A 95 17.00 -12.24 -27.29
CA LEU A 95 15.88 -12.72 -28.10
C LEU A 95 15.96 -12.17 -29.53
N LYS A 96 16.30 -10.90 -29.71
CA LYS A 96 16.47 -10.27 -31.02
C LYS A 96 17.64 -10.92 -31.79
N THR A 97 18.76 -11.21 -31.11
CA THR A 97 19.92 -11.89 -31.70
C THR A 97 19.55 -13.30 -32.12
N ILE A 98 18.94 -14.09 -31.26
CA ILE A 98 18.46 -15.45 -31.55
C ILE A 98 17.48 -15.45 -32.74
N LYS A 99 16.54 -14.49 -32.78
CA LYS A 99 15.60 -14.34 -33.89
C LYS A 99 16.33 -14.06 -35.23
N SER A 100 17.34 -13.17 -35.18
CA SER A 100 18.16 -12.84 -36.35
C SER A 100 19.02 -14.03 -36.82
N GLU A 101 19.63 -14.77 -35.90
CA GLU A 101 20.41 -15.96 -36.19
C GLU A 101 19.52 -17.08 -36.74
N LEU A 102 18.33 -17.27 -36.16
CA LEU A 102 17.36 -18.25 -36.63
C LEU A 102 16.81 -17.94 -38.01
N SER A 103 16.63 -16.64 -38.34
CA SER A 103 16.18 -16.21 -39.67
C SER A 103 17.27 -16.38 -40.74
N LYS A 104 18.55 -16.42 -40.33
CA LYS A 104 19.70 -16.64 -41.24
C LYS A 104 20.10 -18.10 -41.35
N ALA A 105 19.81 -18.90 -40.32
CA ALA A 105 20.05 -20.32 -40.33
C ALA A 105 18.88 -21.01 -41.05
N THR A 106 19.15 -21.63 -42.18
CA THR A 106 18.27 -22.67 -42.76
C THR A 106 18.35 -23.86 -41.83
N ILE A 107 17.69 -23.76 -40.65
CA ILE A 107 17.69 -24.83 -39.68
C ILE A 107 16.71 -25.86 -40.21
N ASP A 108 17.23 -27.07 -40.52
CA ASP A 108 16.40 -28.24 -40.76
C ASP A 108 15.36 -28.35 -39.64
N GLY A 109 14.07 -28.40 -40.02
CA GLY A 109 12.97 -28.42 -39.06
C GLY A 109 13.12 -29.50 -37.98
N ASP A 110 13.85 -30.55 -38.25
CA ASP A 110 14.08 -31.68 -37.34
C ASP A 110 14.97 -31.35 -36.14
N THR A 111 15.91 -30.41 -36.29
CA THR A 111 16.76 -29.97 -35.16
C THR A 111 16.10 -28.91 -34.27
N LEU A 112 15.15 -28.15 -34.81
CA LEU A 112 14.44 -27.08 -34.08
C LEU A 112 13.36 -27.66 -33.15
N VAL A 113 12.68 -28.72 -33.52
CA VAL A 113 11.56 -29.33 -32.77
C VAL A 113 11.95 -29.77 -31.37
N PRO A 114 13.06 -30.51 -31.14
CA PRO A 114 13.47 -30.90 -29.77
C PRO A 114 13.76 -29.70 -28.87
N LEU A 115 14.40 -28.65 -29.42
CA LEU A 115 14.66 -27.42 -28.66
C LEU A 115 13.36 -26.71 -28.26
N LEU A 116 12.46 -26.56 -29.22
CA LEU A 116 11.17 -25.91 -28.96
C LEU A 116 10.31 -26.65 -27.93
N LYS A 117 10.30 -28.01 -27.97
CA LYS A 117 9.60 -28.80 -26.94
C LYS A 117 10.13 -28.49 -25.53
N LYS A 118 11.43 -28.33 -25.37
CA LYS A 118 12.06 -27.98 -24.10
C LYS A 118 11.63 -26.55 -23.66
N GLU A 119 11.69 -25.58 -24.57
CA GLU A 119 11.34 -24.19 -24.26
C GLU A 119 9.84 -24.03 -23.97
N VAL A 120 8.97 -24.71 -24.70
CA VAL A 120 7.51 -24.73 -24.42
C VAL A 120 7.22 -25.31 -23.04
N ALA A 121 7.89 -26.39 -22.64
CA ALA A 121 7.76 -26.96 -21.29
C ALA A 121 8.20 -25.98 -20.19
N LEU A 122 9.30 -25.24 -20.42
CA LEU A 122 9.75 -24.18 -19.49
C LEU A 122 8.73 -23.05 -19.39
N VAL A 123 8.21 -22.56 -20.51
CA VAL A 123 7.17 -21.52 -20.54
C VAL A 123 5.91 -22.01 -19.85
N LYS A 124 5.48 -23.24 -20.06
CA LYS A 124 4.32 -23.86 -19.38
C LYS A 124 4.50 -23.84 -17.86
N THR A 125 5.65 -24.27 -17.37
CA THR A 125 6.00 -24.25 -15.94
C THR A 125 5.99 -22.83 -15.38
N TRP A 126 6.52 -21.89 -16.15
CA TRP A 126 6.50 -20.47 -15.76
C TRP A 126 5.08 -19.93 -15.66
N VAL A 127 4.21 -20.20 -16.63
CA VAL A 127 2.78 -19.80 -16.58
C VAL A 127 2.09 -20.44 -15.38
N GLN A 128 2.37 -21.71 -15.07
CA GLN A 128 1.81 -22.40 -13.88
C GLN A 128 2.16 -21.71 -12.58
N SER A 129 3.37 -21.17 -12.46
CA SER A 129 3.87 -20.49 -11.26
C SER A 129 3.58 -18.99 -11.22
N SER A 130 3.02 -18.43 -12.30
CA SER A 130 2.71 -17.01 -12.44
C SER A 130 1.38 -16.64 -11.78
N LEU A 131 1.12 -15.32 -11.68
CA LEU A 131 -0.12 -14.77 -11.13
C LEU A 131 -1.37 -15.42 -11.78
N PRO A 132 -2.42 -15.79 -11.00
CA PRO A 132 -3.60 -16.51 -11.49
C PRO A 132 -4.57 -15.60 -12.28
N PHE A 133 -4.04 -14.88 -13.24
CA PHE A 133 -4.80 -14.08 -14.19
C PHE A 133 -4.97 -14.82 -15.49
N GLN A 134 -6.23 -15.15 -15.85
CA GLN A 134 -6.59 -15.94 -17.04
C GLN A 134 -5.70 -17.19 -17.24
N LYS A 135 -5.33 -17.82 -16.14
CA LYS A 135 -4.32 -18.88 -16.12
C LYS A 135 -4.68 -20.07 -17.02
N GLU A 136 -5.94 -20.48 -17.02
CA GLU A 136 -6.41 -21.59 -17.82
C GLU A 136 -6.26 -21.31 -19.31
N LYS A 137 -6.66 -20.12 -19.77
CA LYS A 137 -6.51 -19.70 -21.17
C LYS A 137 -5.03 -19.69 -21.58
N ARG A 138 -4.18 -19.09 -20.77
CA ARG A 138 -2.73 -18.99 -21.02
C ARG A 138 -2.07 -20.37 -21.06
N LEU A 139 -2.46 -21.27 -20.17
CA LEU A 139 -1.99 -22.64 -20.18
C LEU A 139 -2.45 -23.40 -21.40
N LYS A 140 -3.71 -23.20 -21.83
CA LYS A 140 -4.23 -23.79 -23.04
C LYS A 140 -3.46 -23.33 -24.27
N ASP A 141 -3.19 -22.02 -24.40
CA ASP A 141 -2.45 -21.48 -25.54
C ASP A 141 -1.04 -22.11 -25.65
N VAL A 142 -0.35 -22.35 -24.53
CA VAL A 142 0.94 -23.04 -24.52
C VAL A 142 0.80 -24.54 -24.79
N THR A 143 -0.24 -25.18 -24.26
CA THR A 143 -0.49 -26.62 -24.47
C THR A 143 -0.83 -26.88 -25.93
N ASP A 144 -1.61 -26.01 -26.59
CA ASP A 144 -1.92 -26.11 -28.02
C ASP A 144 -0.66 -26.05 -28.90
N ILE A 145 0.39 -25.32 -28.47
CA ILE A 145 1.70 -25.31 -29.15
C ILE A 145 2.44 -26.63 -28.92
N GLU A 146 2.44 -27.13 -27.68
CA GLU A 146 3.07 -28.40 -27.31
C GLU A 146 2.48 -29.58 -28.10
N GLU A 147 1.15 -29.72 -28.06
CA GLU A 147 0.42 -30.76 -28.79
C GLU A 147 0.62 -30.66 -30.31
N GLY A 148 0.64 -29.43 -30.83
CA GLY A 148 0.92 -29.20 -32.26
C GLY A 148 2.32 -29.64 -32.69
N LEU A 149 3.32 -29.50 -31.80
CA LEU A 149 4.68 -30.02 -32.02
C LEU A 149 4.77 -31.54 -31.86
N GLU A 150 3.99 -32.13 -30.94
CA GLU A 150 3.99 -33.56 -30.71
C GLU A 150 3.32 -34.34 -31.86
N THR A 151 2.19 -33.81 -32.32
CA THR A 151 1.41 -34.41 -33.41
C THR A 151 1.97 -34.12 -34.82
N GLY A 152 3.00 -33.24 -34.91
CA GLY A 152 3.53 -32.81 -36.20
C GLY A 152 2.63 -31.86 -36.99
N VAL A 153 1.54 -31.40 -36.44
CA VAL A 153 0.66 -30.40 -37.06
C VAL A 153 1.38 -29.04 -37.17
N LEU A 154 2.21 -28.72 -36.19
CA LEU A 154 3.06 -27.55 -36.23
C LEU A 154 4.51 -27.98 -36.59
N ASN A 155 5.01 -27.45 -37.69
CA ASN A 155 6.46 -27.54 -37.96
C ASN A 155 7.21 -26.57 -37.03
N GLY A 156 8.52 -26.79 -36.86
CA GLY A 156 9.34 -25.99 -35.95
C GLY A 156 9.24 -24.48 -36.17
N GLN A 157 9.17 -24.06 -37.42
CA GLN A 157 9.09 -22.61 -37.74
C GLN A 157 7.76 -21.97 -37.35
N LYS A 158 6.63 -22.67 -37.58
CA LYS A 158 5.31 -22.21 -37.15
C LYS A 158 5.15 -22.21 -35.63
N ALA A 159 5.67 -23.26 -34.97
CA ALA A 159 5.65 -23.37 -33.52
C ALA A 159 6.49 -22.27 -32.86
N LEU A 160 7.66 -21.96 -33.41
CA LEU A 160 8.48 -20.84 -32.96
C LEU A 160 7.73 -19.50 -33.07
N GLY A 161 7.07 -19.26 -34.22
CA GLY A 161 6.26 -18.03 -34.39
C GLY A 161 5.13 -17.91 -33.37
N LYS A 162 4.42 -19.00 -33.07
CA LYS A 162 3.36 -19.04 -32.06
C LYS A 162 3.91 -18.83 -30.64
N LEU A 163 5.01 -19.50 -30.30
CA LEU A 163 5.66 -19.35 -28.99
C LEU A 163 6.14 -17.90 -28.80
N TRP A 164 6.71 -17.32 -29.85
CA TRP A 164 7.14 -15.92 -29.82
C TRP A 164 5.96 -14.97 -29.57
N ALA A 165 4.88 -15.11 -30.33
CA ALA A 165 3.68 -14.30 -30.14
C ALA A 165 3.10 -14.43 -28.73
N PHE A 166 3.11 -15.67 -28.19
CA PHE A 166 2.71 -15.92 -26.81
C PHE A 166 3.58 -15.15 -25.79
N ILE A 167 4.90 -15.19 -25.96
CA ILE A 167 5.85 -14.48 -25.09
C ILE A 167 5.64 -12.96 -25.18
N GLU A 168 5.42 -12.42 -26.39
CA GLU A 168 5.10 -10.99 -26.57
C GLU A 168 3.79 -10.59 -25.85
N ASP A 169 2.76 -11.43 -25.91
CA ASP A 169 1.50 -11.22 -25.20
C ASP A 169 1.70 -11.27 -23.66
N GLU A 170 2.51 -12.19 -23.16
CA GLU A 170 2.86 -12.27 -21.74
C GLU A 170 3.63 -11.02 -21.26
N LEU A 171 4.56 -10.52 -22.05
CA LEU A 171 5.29 -9.28 -21.75
C LEU A 171 4.33 -8.06 -21.74
N ARG A 172 3.34 -8.03 -22.64
CA ARG A 172 2.31 -7.02 -22.67
C ARG A 172 1.43 -7.11 -21.42
N LEU A 173 0.97 -8.31 -21.05
CA LEU A 173 0.21 -8.55 -19.82
C LEU A 173 0.98 -8.09 -18.57
N GLY A 174 2.30 -8.22 -18.57
CA GLY A 174 3.15 -7.73 -17.47
C GLY A 174 3.17 -6.22 -17.30
N ARG A 175 2.85 -5.46 -18.34
CA ARG A 175 2.86 -3.99 -18.33
C ARG A 175 1.47 -3.38 -18.21
N GLU A 176 0.44 -4.11 -18.57
CA GLU A 176 -0.93 -3.61 -18.59
C GLU A 176 -1.57 -3.69 -17.21
N ASN A 177 -2.22 -2.60 -16.81
CA ASN A 177 -3.09 -2.53 -15.66
C ASN A 177 -4.55 -2.44 -16.13
N GLY A 178 -5.46 -3.09 -15.43
CA GLY A 178 -6.85 -3.04 -15.84
C GLY A 178 -7.79 -3.86 -14.95
N VAL A 179 -9.09 -3.68 -15.19
CA VAL A 179 -10.13 -4.46 -14.55
C VAL A 179 -10.72 -5.44 -15.57
N HIS A 180 -10.73 -6.71 -15.21
CA HIS A 180 -11.24 -7.81 -16.02
C HIS A 180 -12.26 -8.63 -15.22
N ARG A 181 -13.03 -9.47 -15.90
CA ARG A 181 -13.89 -10.46 -15.26
C ARG A 181 -13.31 -11.85 -15.45
N GLN A 182 -13.23 -12.62 -14.40
CA GLN A 182 -12.86 -14.03 -14.47
C GLN A 182 -13.50 -14.81 -13.32
N THR A 183 -13.62 -16.11 -13.49
CA THR A 183 -14.04 -17.02 -12.43
C THR A 183 -12.85 -17.34 -11.54
N LEU A 184 -13.04 -17.23 -10.22
CA LEU A 184 -12.04 -17.63 -9.23
C LEU A 184 -12.69 -18.59 -8.24
N VAL A 185 -11.93 -19.58 -7.80
CA VAL A 185 -12.33 -20.47 -6.70
C VAL A 185 -11.91 -19.78 -5.39
N ILE A 186 -12.88 -19.28 -4.63
CA ILE A 186 -12.68 -18.59 -3.37
C ILE A 186 -13.44 -19.38 -2.29
N ASP A 187 -12.74 -19.79 -1.25
CA ASP A 187 -13.31 -20.61 -0.15
C ASP A 187 -13.95 -21.93 -0.62
N GLY A 188 -13.51 -22.46 -1.78
CA GLY A 188 -14.02 -23.70 -2.36
C GLY A 188 -15.14 -23.52 -3.38
N ASP A 189 -15.71 -22.33 -3.51
CA ASP A 189 -16.78 -22.00 -4.43
C ASP A 189 -16.29 -21.25 -5.66
N GLU A 190 -16.85 -21.59 -6.85
CA GLU A 190 -16.61 -20.84 -8.06
C GLU A 190 -17.38 -19.50 -8.05
N ASN A 191 -16.67 -18.41 -8.10
CA ASN A 191 -17.23 -17.08 -8.09
C ASN A 191 -16.79 -16.29 -9.33
N LEU A 192 -17.77 -15.74 -10.06
CA LEU A 192 -17.46 -14.76 -11.10
C LEU A 192 -17.16 -13.42 -10.45
N VAL A 193 -15.92 -12.97 -10.56
CA VAL A 193 -15.42 -11.78 -9.89
C VAL A 193 -14.86 -10.77 -10.89
N SER A 194 -14.84 -9.50 -10.48
CA SER A 194 -14.03 -8.48 -11.14
C SER A 194 -12.63 -8.50 -10.54
N VAL A 195 -11.60 -8.60 -11.37
CA VAL A 195 -10.20 -8.58 -10.94
C VAL A 195 -9.53 -7.31 -11.43
N ALA A 196 -8.87 -6.60 -10.52
CA ALA A 196 -7.99 -5.48 -10.82
C ALA A 196 -6.55 -6.01 -10.85
N LYS A 197 -5.97 -6.07 -12.05
CA LYS A 197 -4.61 -6.54 -12.28
C LYS A 197 -3.66 -5.35 -12.35
N LEU A 198 -2.57 -5.38 -11.59
CA LEU A 198 -1.48 -4.42 -11.65
C LEU A 198 -0.24 -5.13 -12.19
N GLY A 199 -0.02 -5.01 -13.49
CA GLY A 199 0.96 -5.82 -14.20
C GLY A 199 0.71 -7.32 -13.98
N MET A 200 1.77 -8.08 -13.81
CA MET A 200 1.74 -9.47 -13.33
C MET A 200 2.34 -9.59 -11.91
N VAL A 201 2.23 -8.52 -11.12
CA VAL A 201 2.77 -8.44 -9.76
C VAL A 201 1.72 -8.74 -8.72
N THR A 202 0.53 -8.14 -8.84
CA THR A 202 -0.55 -8.34 -7.87
C THR A 202 -1.91 -8.28 -8.54
N LEU A 203 -2.86 -8.96 -7.92
CA LEU A 203 -4.25 -9.05 -8.36
C LEU A 203 -5.16 -8.83 -7.15
N PHE A 204 -6.03 -7.85 -7.26
CA PHE A 204 -7.14 -7.65 -6.33
C PHE A 204 -8.42 -8.19 -6.97
N TYR A 205 -9.30 -8.74 -6.16
CA TYR A 205 -10.60 -9.20 -6.64
C TYR A 205 -11.74 -8.50 -5.91
N LYS A 206 -12.86 -8.39 -6.61
CA LYS A 206 -14.14 -7.89 -6.09
C LYS A 206 -15.22 -8.87 -6.49
N THR A 207 -15.91 -9.44 -5.52
CA THR A 207 -17.06 -10.34 -5.73
C THR A 207 -18.34 -9.56 -6.04
N SER A 208 -19.38 -10.24 -6.48
CA SER A 208 -20.70 -9.63 -6.79
C SER A 208 -21.36 -9.01 -5.55
N ASP A 209 -21.10 -9.55 -4.38
CA ASP A 209 -21.57 -9.08 -3.08
C ASP A 209 -20.66 -8.00 -2.43
N ASN A 210 -19.78 -7.38 -3.26
CA ASN A 210 -18.87 -6.30 -2.86
C ASN A 210 -17.82 -6.67 -1.82
N ARG A 211 -17.49 -7.94 -1.66
CA ARG A 211 -16.31 -8.36 -0.89
C ARG A 211 -15.05 -8.14 -1.72
N TYR A 212 -14.03 -7.60 -1.11
CA TYR A 212 -12.73 -7.37 -1.73
C TYR A 212 -11.67 -8.26 -1.11
N GLY A 213 -10.69 -8.64 -1.92
CA GLY A 213 -9.52 -9.38 -1.47
C GLY A 213 -8.36 -9.23 -2.45
N PHE A 214 -7.30 -9.96 -2.17
CA PHE A 214 -6.09 -9.97 -3.00
C PHE A 214 -5.50 -11.37 -3.08
N THR A 215 -4.58 -11.57 -4.03
CA THR A 215 -3.84 -12.81 -4.15
C THR A 215 -2.47 -12.67 -3.50
N ARG A 216 -2.06 -13.72 -2.79
CA ARG A 216 -0.71 -13.85 -2.23
C ARG A 216 -0.12 -15.19 -2.61
N LYS A 217 1.15 -15.19 -3.01
CA LYS A 217 1.87 -16.42 -3.28
C LYS A 217 2.18 -17.13 -1.97
N ASN A 218 1.81 -18.41 -1.87
CA ASN A 218 2.09 -19.23 -0.71
C ASN A 218 3.45 -19.94 -0.82
N ASN A 219 3.88 -20.59 0.25
CA ASN A 219 5.17 -21.31 0.31
C ASN A 219 5.24 -22.51 -0.65
N LYS A 220 4.11 -22.97 -1.19
CA LYS A 220 4.02 -24.06 -2.17
C LYS A 220 4.11 -23.56 -3.62
N GLY A 221 4.28 -22.24 -3.84
CA GLY A 221 4.32 -21.62 -5.16
C GLY A 221 2.95 -21.37 -5.80
N SER A 222 1.85 -21.72 -5.12
CA SER A 222 0.49 -21.45 -5.52
C SER A 222 0.04 -20.08 -4.98
N PHE A 223 -1.14 -19.63 -5.39
CA PHE A 223 -1.71 -18.36 -4.93
C PHE A 223 -2.97 -18.62 -4.09
N ASP A 224 -3.00 -17.99 -2.92
CA ASP A 224 -4.15 -17.98 -2.03
C ASP A 224 -4.94 -16.68 -2.23
N TYR A 225 -6.27 -16.76 -2.09
CA TYR A 225 -7.17 -15.62 -2.18
C TYR A 225 -7.54 -15.16 -0.77
N ILE A 226 -7.03 -14.00 -0.37
CA ILE A 226 -7.15 -13.48 0.99
C ILE A 226 -8.17 -12.34 1.02
N PRO A 227 -9.26 -12.45 1.80
CA PRO A 227 -10.23 -11.37 1.92
C PRO A 227 -9.66 -10.20 2.73
N LEU A 228 -9.93 -8.97 2.30
CA LEU A 228 -9.61 -7.76 3.02
C LEU A 228 -10.65 -7.52 4.13
N LYS A 229 -10.17 -7.25 5.35
CA LYS A 229 -11.03 -7.02 6.53
C LYS A 229 -10.96 -5.58 7.05
N LYS A 230 -9.84 -4.89 6.85
CA LYS A 230 -9.64 -3.53 7.35
C LYS A 230 -10.38 -2.53 6.45
N LYS A 231 -11.18 -1.66 7.04
CA LYS A 231 -11.96 -0.64 6.32
C LYS A 231 -11.08 0.26 5.45
N GLU A 232 -9.92 0.64 5.94
CA GLU A 232 -8.95 1.47 5.23
C GLU A 232 -8.43 0.80 3.95
N ASP A 233 -8.12 -0.50 4.02
CA ASP A 233 -7.66 -1.28 2.86
C ASP A 233 -8.78 -1.48 1.84
N LEU A 234 -10.02 -1.67 2.30
CA LEU A 234 -11.19 -1.76 1.44
C LEU A 234 -11.41 -0.47 0.65
N GLU A 235 -11.29 0.69 1.29
CA GLU A 235 -11.43 2.00 0.64
C GLU A 235 -10.34 2.23 -0.40
N LYS A 236 -9.08 1.86 -0.11
CA LYS A 236 -7.96 1.94 -1.06
C LYS A 236 -8.21 1.10 -2.30
N VAL A 237 -8.62 -0.17 -2.12
CA VAL A 237 -8.89 -1.07 -3.24
C VAL A 237 -10.13 -0.65 -4.02
N ALA A 238 -11.18 -0.15 -3.38
CA ALA A 238 -12.34 0.38 -4.07
C ALA A 238 -11.98 1.56 -4.99
N LYS A 239 -11.17 2.50 -4.51
CA LYS A 239 -10.64 3.62 -5.31
C LYS A 239 -9.81 3.14 -6.49
N LEU A 240 -8.98 2.10 -6.29
CA LEU A 240 -8.21 1.48 -7.37
C LEU A 240 -9.12 0.92 -8.47
N PHE A 241 -10.16 0.15 -8.10
CA PHE A 241 -11.13 -0.38 -9.07
C PHE A 241 -11.83 0.72 -9.86
N ASP A 242 -12.24 1.79 -9.18
CA ASP A 242 -12.92 2.92 -9.83
C ASP A 242 -11.98 3.68 -10.77
N GLY A 243 -10.73 3.87 -10.37
CA GLY A 243 -9.72 4.49 -11.21
C GLY A 243 -9.42 3.68 -12.46
N LEU A 244 -9.19 2.38 -12.32
CA LEU A 244 -8.90 1.50 -13.46
C LEU A 244 -10.09 1.35 -14.41
N LYS A 245 -11.34 1.33 -13.90
CA LYS A 245 -12.56 1.31 -14.74
C LYS A 245 -12.71 2.57 -15.58
N LYS A 246 -12.34 3.73 -15.04
CA LYS A 246 -12.37 5.02 -15.75
C LYS A 246 -11.23 5.19 -16.75
N GLN A 247 -10.40 4.16 -16.95
CA GLN A 247 -9.22 4.17 -17.82
C GLN A 247 -8.26 5.33 -17.54
N ILE A 248 -8.12 5.71 -16.27
CA ILE A 248 -7.14 6.70 -15.85
C ILE A 248 -5.76 6.05 -16.01
N ARG A 249 -5.06 6.44 -17.07
CA ARG A 249 -3.76 5.82 -17.46
C ARG A 249 -2.61 6.26 -16.55
N THR A 250 -2.73 7.42 -15.93
CA THR A 250 -1.71 7.98 -15.01
C THR A 250 -2.40 8.41 -13.73
N GLY A 251 -1.99 7.84 -12.62
CA GLY A 251 -2.52 8.15 -11.31
C GLY A 251 -1.67 7.51 -10.22
N GLN A 252 -1.65 8.12 -9.06
CA GLN A 252 -1.04 7.55 -7.87
C GLN A 252 -2.15 6.92 -7.02
N TYR A 253 -2.00 5.64 -6.73
CA TYR A 253 -2.94 4.88 -5.91
C TYR A 253 -2.21 4.28 -4.71
N ASP A 254 -2.77 4.53 -3.54
CA ASP A 254 -2.34 3.83 -2.34
C ASP A 254 -2.98 2.44 -2.35
N ILE A 255 -2.16 1.42 -2.30
CA ILE A 255 -2.61 0.03 -2.22
C ILE A 255 -2.26 -0.56 -0.85
N PRO A 256 -3.04 -1.53 -0.36
CA PRO A 256 -2.69 -2.27 0.85
C PRO A 256 -1.33 -2.97 0.70
N ASN A 257 -0.61 -3.13 1.81
CA ASN A 257 0.59 -3.97 1.81
C ASN A 257 0.19 -5.43 1.68
N VAL A 258 0.35 -5.99 0.49
CA VAL A 258 -0.02 -7.38 0.14
C VAL A 258 1.19 -8.31 0.01
N PHE A 259 2.39 -7.80 0.24
CA PHE A 259 3.66 -8.52 0.12
C PHE A 259 4.18 -8.98 1.48
#